data_55fe748ba56cfa2934cbc4f197ecabe1
#
_entry.id   55fe748ba56cfa2934cbc4f197ecabe1
#
_cell.length_a   1.000
_cell.length_b   1.000
_cell.length_c   1.000
_cell.angle_alpha   90.00
_cell.angle_beta   90.00
_cell.angle_gamma   90.00
#
_symmetry.space_group_name_H-M   'P 1'
#
loop_
_entity.id
_entity.type
_entity.pdbx_description
1 polymer ?
#
loop_
_entity_poly.entity_id
_entity_poly.type
_entity_poly.pdbx_seq_one_letter_code
_entity_poly.pdbx_strand_id
1 'polypeptide(L)'
;MSYQLELRHLRYFQAVAEDLHFRKAAERLFISQPGLSKQIKELEQHMDVQLFERHNRKVELTPAGTHLKTELAHYFNSLNQLIEHSQLLDRGLVGNLKLSYVGSAMQQIIPD
;
A
#
# COMPACT_ATOMS: atom_id res chain seq x y z
N MET A 1 -3.85 -17.52 -10.80
CA MET A 1 -4.35 -16.25 -11.31
C MET A 1 -3.25 -15.23 -11.32
N SER A 2 -3.14 -14.49 -12.40
CA SER A 2 -2.03 -13.57 -12.50
C SER A 2 -2.57 -12.17 -12.77
N TYR A 3 -2.32 -11.29 -11.84
CA TYR A 3 -2.65 -9.88 -11.99
C TYR A 3 -1.41 -9.14 -12.42
N GLN A 4 -1.61 -8.15 -13.28
CA GLN A 4 -0.49 -7.30 -13.67
C GLN A 4 -0.43 -6.07 -12.79
N LEU A 5 -0.61 -6.29 -11.50
CA LEU A 5 -0.51 -5.22 -10.53
C LEU A 5 0.94 -4.93 -10.22
N GLU A 6 1.22 -3.65 -10.07
CA GLU A 6 2.55 -3.24 -9.65
C GLU A 6 2.44 -2.49 -8.34
N LEU A 7 3.51 -2.52 -7.59
CA LEU A 7 3.50 -1.87 -6.29
C LEU A 7 3.15 -0.39 -6.38
N ARG A 8 3.56 0.27 -7.48
CA ARG A 8 3.25 1.69 -7.64
C ARG A 8 1.75 1.94 -7.74
N HIS A 9 0.98 1.00 -8.33
CA HIS A 9 -0.48 1.14 -8.38
C HIS A 9 -1.03 1.26 -6.98
N LEU A 10 -0.54 0.42 -6.07
CA LEU A 10 -1.03 0.40 -4.70
C LEU A 10 -0.59 1.62 -3.93
N ARG A 11 0.63 2.10 -4.18
CA ARG A 11 1.11 3.32 -3.54
C ARG A 11 0.32 4.54 -4.01
N TYR A 12 0.02 4.60 -5.31
CA TYR A 12 -0.77 5.69 -5.84
C TYR A 12 -2.18 5.66 -5.26
N PHE A 13 -2.76 4.46 -5.18
CA PHE A 13 -4.06 4.31 -4.55
C PHE A 13 -4.04 4.83 -3.11
N GLN A 14 -3.01 4.45 -2.36
CA GLN A 14 -2.93 4.86 -0.97
C GLN A 14 -2.91 6.38 -0.84
N ALA A 15 -2.15 7.05 -1.70
CA ALA A 15 -2.08 8.51 -1.66
C ALA A 15 -3.43 9.15 -1.94
N VAL A 16 -4.14 8.66 -2.96
CA VAL A 16 -5.46 9.20 -3.27
C VAL A 16 -6.44 8.90 -2.15
N ALA A 17 -6.35 7.72 -1.57
CA ALA A 17 -7.24 7.33 -0.48
C ALA A 17 -7.04 8.21 0.75
N GLU A 18 -5.81 8.63 1.00
CA GLU A 18 -5.51 9.51 2.12
C GLU A 18 -6.00 10.93 1.86
N ASP A 19 -5.74 11.44 0.67
CA ASP A 19 -6.04 12.83 0.34
C ASP A 19 -7.49 13.03 -0.11
N LEU A 20 -8.09 12.01 -0.69
CA LEU A 20 -9.39 12.07 -1.34
C LEU A 20 -9.47 13.23 -2.31
N HIS A 21 -8.35 13.48 -2.99
CA HIS A 21 -8.20 14.61 -3.90
C HIS A 21 -7.11 14.26 -4.89
N PHE A 22 -7.49 14.05 -6.14
CA PHE A 22 -6.54 13.58 -7.14
C PHE A 22 -5.42 14.57 -7.43
N ARG A 23 -5.76 15.87 -7.52
CA ARG A 23 -4.71 16.85 -7.82
C ARG A 23 -3.67 16.93 -6.71
N LYS A 24 -4.13 16.96 -5.45
CA LYS A 24 -3.20 17.04 -4.34
C LYS A 24 -2.33 15.79 -4.25
N ALA A 25 -2.94 14.64 -4.46
CA ALA A 25 -2.18 13.39 -4.44
C ALA A 25 -1.14 13.37 -5.56
N ALA A 26 -1.52 13.83 -6.75
CA ALA A 26 -0.60 13.88 -7.87
C ALA A 26 0.59 14.79 -7.58
N GLU A 27 0.32 15.94 -6.98
CA GLU A 27 1.40 16.87 -6.61
C GLU A 27 2.34 16.23 -5.59
N ARG A 28 1.78 15.55 -4.62
CA ARG A 28 2.57 14.88 -3.59
C ARG A 28 3.43 13.75 -4.17
N LEU A 29 2.92 13.10 -5.20
CA LEU A 29 3.61 12.00 -5.86
C LEU A 29 4.53 12.45 -6.99
N PHE A 30 4.53 13.73 -7.31
CA PHE A 30 5.34 14.30 -8.39
C PHE A 30 4.99 13.70 -9.75
N ILE A 31 3.70 13.49 -10.00
CA ILE A 31 3.23 13.01 -11.29
C ILE A 31 2.06 13.89 -11.74
N SER A 32 1.69 13.75 -13.01
CA SER A 32 0.56 14.51 -13.53
C SER A 32 -0.74 13.93 -13.02
N GLN A 33 -1.76 14.77 -12.91
CA GLN A 33 -3.07 14.28 -12.49
C GLN A 33 -3.66 13.27 -13.48
N PRO A 34 -3.60 13.52 -14.81
CA PRO A 34 -4.08 12.49 -15.74
C PRO A 34 -3.31 11.19 -15.63
N GLY A 35 -2.01 11.26 -15.37
CA GLY A 35 -1.22 10.05 -15.15
C GLY A 35 -1.68 9.30 -13.93
N LEU A 36 -1.94 10.00 -12.84
CA LEU A 36 -2.44 9.36 -11.62
C LEU A 36 -3.81 8.73 -11.86
N SER A 37 -4.70 9.45 -12.51
CA SER A 37 -6.04 8.91 -12.81
C SER A 37 -5.95 7.65 -13.65
N LYS A 38 -5.02 7.61 -14.60
CA LYS A 38 -4.84 6.44 -15.43
C LYS A 38 -4.35 5.26 -14.60
N GLN A 39 -3.41 5.50 -13.70
CA GLN A 39 -2.89 4.44 -12.85
C GLN A 39 -3.97 3.85 -11.94
N ILE A 40 -4.81 4.71 -11.39
CA ILE A 40 -5.90 4.25 -10.52
C ILE A 40 -6.90 3.44 -11.34
N LYS A 41 -7.21 3.90 -12.54
CA LYS A 41 -8.15 3.16 -13.39
C LYS A 41 -7.58 1.80 -13.77
N GLU A 42 -6.28 1.72 -14.05
CA GLU A 42 -5.64 0.45 -14.33
C GLU A 42 -5.75 -0.50 -13.14
N LEU A 43 -5.54 0.03 -11.94
CA LEU A 43 -5.66 -0.77 -10.74
C LEU A 43 -7.07 -1.34 -10.61
N GLU A 44 -8.07 -0.48 -10.79
CA GLU A 44 -9.47 -0.91 -10.70
C GLU A 44 -9.78 -1.98 -11.73
N GLN A 45 -9.23 -1.84 -12.94
CA GLN A 45 -9.44 -2.82 -13.99
C GLN A 45 -8.78 -4.16 -13.66
N HIS A 46 -7.55 -4.11 -13.15
CA HIS A 46 -6.84 -5.35 -12.79
C HIS A 46 -7.55 -6.08 -11.65
N MET A 47 -8.09 -5.36 -10.71
CA MET A 47 -8.81 -5.96 -9.58
C MET A 47 -10.26 -6.27 -9.90
N ASP A 48 -10.77 -5.67 -10.97
CA ASP A 48 -12.17 -5.78 -11.35
C ASP A 48 -13.09 -5.31 -10.21
N VAL A 49 -12.69 -4.21 -9.57
CA VAL A 49 -13.52 -3.56 -8.56
C VAL A 49 -13.37 -2.06 -8.70
N GLN A 50 -14.40 -1.34 -8.26
CA GLN A 50 -14.33 0.10 -8.20
C GLN A 50 -13.88 0.51 -6.80
N LEU A 51 -12.86 1.34 -6.73
CA LEU A 51 -12.27 1.75 -5.46
C LEU A 51 -12.69 3.14 -5.05
N PHE A 52 -13.00 4.00 -6.02
CA PHE A 52 -13.42 5.37 -5.78
C PHE A 52 -14.70 5.66 -6.52
N GLU A 53 -15.52 6.54 -5.91
CA GLU A 53 -16.67 7.13 -6.56
C GLU A 53 -16.47 8.62 -6.65
N ARG A 54 -16.82 9.20 -7.79
CA ARG A 54 -16.74 10.64 -7.98
C ARG A 54 -18.12 11.17 -8.29
N HIS A 55 -18.57 12.09 -7.47
CA HIS A 55 -19.84 12.78 -7.74
C HIS A 55 -19.79 14.13 -7.04
N ASN A 56 -20.43 15.09 -7.66
CA ASN A 56 -20.50 16.45 -7.12
C ASN A 56 -19.10 16.99 -6.76
N ARG A 57 -18.10 16.68 -7.61
CA ARG A 57 -16.72 17.10 -7.42
C ARG A 57 -16.09 16.53 -6.15
N LYS A 58 -16.72 15.51 -5.59
CA LYS A 58 -16.17 14.82 -4.44
C LYS A 58 -15.62 13.47 -4.85
N VAL A 59 -14.58 13.06 -4.16
CA VAL A 59 -14.00 11.74 -4.31
C VAL A 59 -14.23 11.00 -3.02
N GLU A 60 -14.84 9.83 -3.11
CA GLU A 60 -15.12 9.02 -1.94
C GLU A 60 -14.66 7.60 -2.20
N LEU A 61 -14.34 6.90 -1.13
CA LEU A 61 -13.98 5.49 -1.23
C LEU A 61 -15.24 4.64 -1.29
N THR A 62 -15.23 3.64 -2.16
CA THR A 62 -16.25 2.59 -2.12
C THR A 62 -15.96 1.70 -0.91
N PRO A 63 -16.88 0.79 -0.55
CA PRO A 63 -16.56 -0.20 0.48
C PRO A 63 -15.31 -1.00 0.16
N ALA A 64 -15.12 -1.38 -1.11
CA ALA A 64 -13.91 -2.07 -1.52
C ALA A 64 -12.68 -1.19 -1.34
N GLY A 65 -12.80 0.09 -1.67
CA GLY A 65 -11.70 1.03 -1.49
C GLY A 65 -11.34 1.23 -0.03
N THR A 66 -12.34 1.32 0.83
CA THR A 66 -12.12 1.46 2.26
C THR A 66 -11.39 0.24 2.81
N HIS A 67 -11.82 -0.93 2.40
CA HIS A 67 -11.17 -2.17 2.82
C HIS A 67 -9.72 -2.21 2.36
N LEU A 68 -9.49 -1.88 1.08
CA LEU A 68 -8.14 -1.90 0.56
C LEU A 68 -7.24 -0.90 1.28
N LYS A 69 -7.75 0.29 1.54
CA LYS A 69 -6.97 1.31 2.26
C LYS A 69 -6.52 0.79 3.62
N THR A 70 -7.44 0.19 4.36
CA THR A 70 -7.14 -0.30 5.71
C THR A 70 -6.09 -1.41 5.65
N GLU A 71 -6.29 -2.37 4.76
CA GLU A 71 -5.40 -3.53 4.71
C GLU A 71 -4.05 -3.18 4.12
N LEU A 72 -3.99 -2.26 3.17
CA LEU A 72 -2.71 -1.87 2.59
C LEU A 72 -1.77 -1.24 3.60
N ALA A 73 -2.30 -0.51 4.57
CA ALA A 73 -1.45 0.07 5.59
C ALA A 73 -0.68 -1.02 6.33
N HIS A 74 -1.35 -2.12 6.61
CA HIS A 74 -0.72 -3.25 7.28
C HIS A 74 0.32 -3.93 6.37
N TYR A 75 -0.02 -4.13 5.11
CA TYR A 75 0.89 -4.81 4.19
C TYR A 75 2.13 -3.99 3.91
N PHE A 76 1.99 -2.68 3.76
CA PHE A 76 3.16 -1.82 3.56
C PHE A 76 4.05 -1.82 4.80
N ASN A 77 3.45 -1.81 5.98
CA ASN A 77 4.23 -1.89 7.20
C ASN A 77 5.00 -3.21 7.28
N SER A 78 4.34 -4.30 6.94
CA SER A 78 4.99 -5.60 6.93
C SER A 78 6.11 -5.66 5.90
N LEU A 79 5.89 -5.06 4.74
CA LEU A 79 6.90 -5.01 3.70
C LEU A 79 8.13 -4.25 4.17
N ASN A 80 7.93 -3.11 4.83
CA ASN A 80 9.03 -2.33 5.37
C ASN A 80 9.82 -3.12 6.39
N GLN A 81 9.13 -3.85 7.26
CA GLN A 81 9.82 -4.69 8.24
C GLN A 81 10.63 -5.80 7.57
N LEU A 82 10.06 -6.38 6.53
CA LEU A 82 10.75 -7.40 5.76
C LEU A 82 12.05 -6.87 5.17
N ILE A 83 11.99 -5.68 4.60
CA ILE A 83 13.17 -5.07 4.01
C ILE A 83 14.21 -4.76 5.08
N GLU A 84 13.79 -4.17 6.19
CA GLU A 84 14.71 -3.84 7.28
C GLU A 84 15.38 -5.09 7.83
N HIS A 85 14.61 -6.16 8.00
CA HIS A 85 15.16 -7.42 8.47
C HIS A 85 16.19 -7.98 7.52
N SER A 86 15.88 -7.90 6.21
CA SER A 86 16.82 -8.38 5.21
C SER A 86 18.12 -7.60 5.26
N GLN A 87 18.02 -6.29 5.46
CA GLN A 87 19.21 -5.45 5.57
C GLN A 87 20.05 -5.82 6.79
N LEU A 88 19.39 -6.08 7.91
CA LEU A 88 20.09 -6.45 9.12
C LEU A 88 20.76 -7.81 9.01
N LEU A 89 20.09 -8.74 8.34
CA LEU A 89 20.69 -10.05 8.10
C LEU A 89 21.93 -9.94 7.22
N ASP A 90 21.87 -9.09 6.21
CA ASP A 90 23.00 -8.88 5.33
C ASP A 90 24.20 -8.33 6.09
N ARG A 91 23.95 -7.53 7.12
CA ARG A 91 25.00 -6.96 7.95
C ARG A 91 25.42 -7.87 9.09
N GLY A 92 24.79 -9.03 9.22
CA GLY A 92 25.07 -9.96 10.29
C GLY A 92 24.55 -9.54 11.65
N LEU A 93 23.69 -8.54 11.69
CA LEU A 93 23.22 -8.00 12.96
C LEU A 93 22.04 -8.76 13.54
N VAL A 94 21.26 -9.39 12.70
CA VAL A 94 20.06 -10.09 13.15
C VAL A 94 20.36 -11.52 13.58
N GLY A 95 21.55 -12.03 13.23
CA GLY A 95 21.90 -13.40 13.58
C GLY A 95 21.59 -13.74 15.01
N ASN A 96 22.00 -12.88 15.95
CA ASN A 96 21.74 -13.11 17.36
C ASN A 96 20.35 -12.66 17.77
N LEU A 97 19.85 -11.61 17.16
CA LEU A 97 18.54 -11.07 17.49
C LEU A 97 17.43 -11.99 17.05
N LYS A 98 17.68 -12.74 16.02
CA LYS A 98 16.65 -13.58 15.44
C LYS A 98 16.11 -14.58 16.44
N LEU A 99 16.94 -15.11 17.27
CA LEU A 99 16.53 -16.10 18.25
C LEU A 99 15.58 -15.54 19.28
N SER A 100 15.85 -14.35 19.77
CA SER A 100 14.94 -13.73 20.71
C SER A 100 13.74 -13.12 19.99
N TYR A 101 13.94 -12.70 18.76
CA TYR A 101 12.86 -12.12 17.99
C TYR A 101 11.76 -13.13 17.69
N VAL A 102 12.14 -14.34 17.39
CA VAL A 102 11.14 -15.35 17.07
C VAL A 102 10.12 -15.50 18.17
N GLY A 103 10.55 -15.41 19.39
CA GLY A 103 9.62 -15.50 20.49
C GLY A 103 8.68 -14.32 20.56
N SER A 104 9.13 -13.15 20.18
CA SER A 104 8.29 -11.98 20.30
C SER A 104 7.55 -11.68 19.04
N ALA A 105 8.16 -11.91 17.90
CA ALA A 105 7.51 -11.55 16.64
C ALA A 105 6.38 -12.44 16.35
N MET A 106 6.48 -13.56 16.87
CA MET A 106 5.38 -14.42 16.66
C MET A 106 4.22 -13.87 17.31
N GLN A 107 4.43 -12.91 17.97
CA GLN A 107 3.36 -12.27 18.42
C GLN A 107 3.02 -11.17 17.60
N GLN A 108 3.78 -11.11 16.99
CA GLN A 108 3.42 -10.43 16.33
C GLN A 108 3.31 -10.62 15.29
N ILE A 109 3.89 -11.48 15.39
CA ILE A 109 3.75 -11.69 14.65
C ILE A 109 3.07 -11.88 14.80
N ILE A 110 3.33 -11.63 15.45
CA ILE A 110 2.85 -11.40 15.66
C ILE A 110 2.32 -10.87 15.96
N PRO A 111 2.22 -10.45 16.10
CA PRO A 111 1.63 -9.94 16.30
C PRO A 111 1.30 -9.35 16.17
N ASP A 112 1.59 -9.26 16.14
CA ASP A 112 1.38 -8.87 16.00
C ASP A 112 1.11 -8.73 15.81
#